data_24a6ee0752c6233f2d938fc468a89300
#
_entry.id   24a6ee0752c6233f2d938fc468a89300
#
_cell.length_a   1.000
_cell.length_b   1.000
_cell.length_c   1.000
_cell.angle_alpha   90.00
_cell.angle_beta   90.00
_cell.angle_gamma   90.00
#
_symmetry.space_group_name_H-M   'P 1'
#
loop_
_entity.id
_entity.type
_entity.pdbx_description
1 polymer ?
#
loop_
_entity_poly.entity_id
_entity_poly.type
_entity_poly.pdbx_seq_one_letter_code
_entity_poly.pdbx_strand_id
1 'polypeptide(L)'
;LVHAEPEVAMTIRFVEWAWNSLRIAGIASAIAVVFAVLVVYATRLAPGPVPRMAARVLALGYAVPGTVLAVGVLLPLGAIDGAIADTIRRATGTSPGLVLTGTTVALIYAYQVRYFAVAWNGIEPGFARITPAMDAAARSLGCGTAATFRRVHAPLLARSAAASLLLVFVDVMKELPATLVLRPFNFDTLATQAYSFARDERLAEAAVPSLAIVAVGLIPIIALARASRRRTGSDPAAARMA
;
A
#
# COMPACT_ATOMS: atom_id res chain seq x y z
N LEU A 1 28.30 13.66 -17.51
CA LEU A 1 28.26 12.63 -16.43
C LEU A 1 29.22 11.45 -16.67
N VAL A 2 30.20 11.61 -17.56
CA VAL A 2 31.03 10.48 -18.06
C VAL A 2 32.23 10.16 -17.18
N HIS A 3 32.50 10.90 -16.10
CA HIS A 3 33.69 10.69 -15.26
C HIS A 3 33.38 10.79 -13.75
N ALA A 4 32.19 10.36 -13.30
CA ALA A 4 32.01 10.19 -11.87
C ALA A 4 32.77 8.94 -11.43
N GLU A 5 33.56 9.04 -10.34
CA GLU A 5 34.17 7.91 -9.66
C GLU A 5 33.13 6.81 -9.44
N PRO A 6 33.44 5.53 -9.64
CA PRO A 6 32.46 4.42 -9.55
C PRO A 6 31.68 4.42 -8.23
N GLU A 7 32.28 4.84 -7.13
CA GLU A 7 31.62 4.96 -5.82
C GLU A 7 30.57 6.07 -5.80
N VAL A 8 30.82 7.23 -6.42
CA VAL A 8 29.86 8.33 -6.50
C VAL A 8 28.68 7.95 -7.38
N ALA A 9 28.93 7.26 -8.50
CA ALA A 9 27.88 6.77 -9.38
C ALA A 9 26.98 5.73 -8.66
N MET A 10 27.56 4.85 -7.85
CA MET A 10 26.81 3.88 -7.05
C MET A 10 25.97 4.54 -5.96
N THR A 11 26.50 5.57 -5.30
CA THR A 11 25.79 6.33 -4.28
C THR A 11 24.57 7.06 -4.87
N ILE A 12 24.72 7.70 -6.03
CA ILE A 12 23.61 8.39 -6.73
C ILE A 12 22.52 7.40 -7.11
N ARG A 13 22.88 6.23 -7.67
CA ARG A 13 21.91 5.19 -8.01
C ARG A 13 21.19 4.63 -6.78
N PHE A 14 21.92 4.42 -5.68
CA PHE A 14 21.30 3.96 -4.42
C PHE A 14 20.24 4.95 -3.91
N VAL A 15 20.53 6.24 -3.94
CA VAL A 15 19.55 7.27 -3.54
C VAL A 15 18.33 7.24 -4.45
N GLU A 16 18.50 7.04 -5.75
CA GLU A 16 17.40 6.90 -6.70
C GLU A 16 16.52 5.66 -6.39
N TRP A 17 17.12 4.49 -6.16
CA TRP A 17 16.38 3.27 -5.79
C TRP A 17 15.65 3.42 -4.46
N ALA A 18 16.28 4.04 -3.47
CA ALA A 18 15.67 4.33 -2.18
C ALA A 18 14.49 5.28 -2.34
N TRP A 19 14.64 6.35 -3.12
CA TRP A 19 13.58 7.31 -3.39
C TRP A 19 12.40 6.67 -4.14
N ASN A 20 12.67 5.86 -5.16
CA ASN A 20 11.65 5.13 -5.90
C ASN A 20 10.87 4.19 -4.97
N SER A 21 11.57 3.44 -4.12
CA SER A 21 10.94 2.53 -3.15
C SER A 21 10.06 3.29 -2.16
N LEU A 22 10.57 4.36 -1.54
CA LEU A 22 9.84 5.17 -0.56
C LEU A 22 8.60 5.82 -1.18
N ARG A 23 8.76 6.41 -2.37
CA ARG A 23 7.68 7.10 -3.07
C ARG A 23 6.56 6.14 -3.44
N ILE A 24 6.90 5.00 -4.07
CA ILE A 24 5.86 4.06 -4.50
C ILE A 24 5.18 3.37 -3.33
N ALA A 25 5.94 3.02 -2.28
CA ALA A 25 5.39 2.44 -1.06
C ALA A 25 4.49 3.43 -0.32
N GLY A 26 4.90 4.70 -0.24
CA GLY A 26 4.09 5.76 0.37
C GLY A 26 2.77 6.00 -0.37
N ILE A 27 2.82 6.13 -1.70
CA ILE A 27 1.62 6.33 -2.52
C ILE A 27 0.70 5.10 -2.45
N ALA A 28 1.26 3.90 -2.64
CA ALA A 28 0.45 2.68 -2.65
C ALA A 28 -0.21 2.42 -1.29
N SER A 29 0.51 2.61 -0.18
CA SER A 29 -0.04 2.43 1.16
C SER A 29 -1.13 3.47 1.48
N ALA A 30 -0.94 4.73 1.11
CA ALA A 30 -1.94 5.77 1.30
C ALA A 30 -3.24 5.45 0.53
N ILE A 31 -3.13 5.06 -0.75
CA ILE A 31 -4.29 4.67 -1.56
C ILE A 31 -4.98 3.44 -0.96
N ALA A 32 -4.23 2.41 -0.56
CA ALA A 32 -4.80 1.19 0.02
C ALA A 32 -5.59 1.47 1.30
N VAL A 33 -5.05 2.32 2.19
CA VAL A 33 -5.72 2.69 3.44
C VAL A 33 -6.97 3.53 3.18
N VAL A 34 -6.89 4.53 2.29
CA VAL A 34 -8.07 5.34 1.91
C VAL A 34 -9.15 4.43 1.31
N PHE A 35 -8.78 3.55 0.40
CA PHE A 35 -9.71 2.63 -0.23
C PHE A 35 -10.33 1.67 0.79
N ALA A 36 -9.55 1.10 1.71
CA ALA A 36 -10.04 0.24 2.78
C ALA A 36 -11.02 1.00 3.71
N VAL A 37 -10.69 2.24 4.11
CA VAL A 37 -11.61 3.09 4.90
C VAL A 37 -12.93 3.31 4.17
N LEU A 38 -12.89 3.64 2.87
CA LEU A 38 -14.09 3.86 2.08
C LEU A 38 -14.95 2.59 1.97
N VAL A 39 -14.33 1.43 1.72
CA VAL A 39 -15.07 0.16 1.60
C VAL A 39 -15.65 -0.26 2.95
N VAL A 40 -14.89 -0.16 4.07
CA VAL A 40 -15.43 -0.44 5.41
C VAL A 40 -16.58 0.50 5.75
N TYR A 41 -16.45 1.79 5.42
CA TYR A 41 -17.52 2.76 5.65
C TYR A 41 -18.75 2.46 4.80
N ALA A 42 -18.58 2.08 3.53
CA ALA A 42 -19.68 1.67 2.66
C ALA A 42 -20.44 0.45 3.21
N THR A 43 -19.73 -0.56 3.75
CA THR A 43 -20.37 -1.73 4.39
C THR A 43 -21.16 -1.35 5.64
N ARG A 44 -20.79 -0.27 6.33
CA ARG A 44 -21.53 0.27 7.48
C ARG A 44 -22.78 1.02 7.07
N LEU A 45 -22.72 1.82 6.00
CA LEU A 45 -23.87 2.60 5.51
C LEU A 45 -24.93 1.71 4.85
N ALA A 46 -24.50 0.65 4.16
CA ALA A 46 -25.38 -0.30 3.50
C ALA A 46 -25.13 -1.71 4.06
N PRO A 47 -25.61 -2.02 5.27
CA PRO A 47 -25.41 -3.33 5.87
C PRO A 47 -26.17 -4.40 5.07
N GLY A 48 -25.43 -5.41 4.56
CA GLY A 48 -26.02 -6.46 3.74
C GLY A 48 -25.00 -7.53 3.35
N PRO A 49 -25.43 -8.62 2.72
CA PRO A 49 -24.54 -9.69 2.29
C PRO A 49 -23.65 -9.25 1.13
N VAL A 50 -24.15 -8.44 0.20
CA VAL A 50 -23.43 -8.01 -1.01
C VAL A 50 -22.18 -7.18 -0.69
N PRO A 51 -22.24 -6.08 0.09
CA PRO A 51 -21.04 -5.33 0.45
C PRO A 51 -20.01 -6.17 1.23
N ARG A 52 -20.46 -7.04 2.13
CA ARG A 52 -19.56 -7.96 2.88
C ARG A 52 -18.88 -8.96 1.97
N MET A 53 -19.62 -9.54 1.01
CA MET A 53 -19.05 -10.46 0.02
C MET A 53 -18.03 -9.74 -0.86
N ALA A 54 -18.36 -8.55 -1.37
CA ALA A 54 -17.43 -7.74 -2.17
C ALA A 54 -16.14 -7.45 -1.39
N ALA A 55 -16.23 -7.05 -0.13
CA ALA A 55 -15.06 -6.81 0.71
C ALA A 55 -14.20 -8.07 0.90
N ARG A 56 -14.82 -9.24 1.10
CA ARG A 56 -14.10 -10.53 1.21
C ARG A 56 -13.40 -10.88 -0.10
N VAL A 57 -14.06 -10.69 -1.24
CA VAL A 57 -13.45 -10.94 -2.56
C VAL A 57 -12.24 -10.03 -2.78
N LEU A 58 -12.36 -8.75 -2.46
CA LEU A 58 -11.24 -7.81 -2.53
C LEU A 58 -10.06 -8.22 -1.63
N ALA A 59 -10.35 -8.86 -0.50
CA ALA A 59 -9.32 -9.32 0.43
C ALA A 59 -8.58 -10.59 -0.05
N LEU A 60 -9.06 -11.31 -1.06
CA LEU A 60 -8.39 -12.51 -1.57
C LEU A 60 -7.07 -12.23 -2.28
N GLY A 61 -6.85 -11.01 -2.74
CA GLY A 61 -5.65 -10.63 -3.49
C GLY A 61 -4.33 -10.90 -2.76
N TYR A 62 -4.32 -10.84 -1.43
CA TYR A 62 -3.13 -11.14 -0.63
C TYR A 62 -2.74 -12.61 -0.64
N ALA A 63 -3.70 -13.51 -0.79
CA ALA A 63 -3.45 -14.96 -0.86
C ALA A 63 -2.85 -15.41 -2.20
N VAL A 64 -2.97 -14.57 -3.25
CA VAL A 64 -2.45 -14.89 -4.58
C VAL A 64 -0.94 -14.66 -4.61
N PRO A 65 -0.13 -15.61 -5.13
CA PRO A 65 1.30 -15.39 -5.35
C PRO A 65 1.57 -14.14 -6.19
N GLY A 66 2.58 -13.32 -5.79
CA GLY A 66 2.83 -12.03 -6.44
C GLY A 66 3.07 -12.10 -7.95
N THR A 67 3.76 -13.13 -8.43
CA THR A 67 3.98 -13.36 -9.87
C THR A 67 2.68 -13.69 -10.61
N VAL A 68 1.82 -14.53 -10.04
CA VAL A 68 0.51 -14.89 -10.62
C VAL A 68 -0.39 -13.65 -10.69
N LEU A 69 -0.40 -12.86 -9.61
CA LEU A 69 -1.13 -11.60 -9.57
C LEU A 69 -0.61 -10.62 -10.62
N ALA A 70 0.70 -10.50 -10.77
CA ALA A 70 1.30 -9.60 -11.75
C ALA A 70 0.89 -9.95 -13.17
N VAL A 71 0.92 -11.23 -13.54
CA VAL A 71 0.44 -11.71 -14.85
C VAL A 71 -1.07 -11.48 -14.99
N GLY A 72 -1.85 -11.78 -13.95
CA GLY A 72 -3.29 -11.56 -13.92
C GLY A 72 -3.70 -10.08 -14.07
N VAL A 73 -2.83 -9.16 -13.64
CA VAL A 73 -3.01 -7.71 -13.85
C VAL A 73 -2.52 -7.28 -15.22
N LEU A 74 -1.39 -7.81 -15.68
CA LEU A 74 -0.77 -7.44 -16.95
C LEU A 74 -1.67 -7.74 -18.16
N LEU A 75 -2.32 -8.92 -18.18
CA LEU A 75 -3.14 -9.35 -19.31
C LEU A 75 -4.35 -8.41 -19.56
N PRO A 76 -5.21 -8.10 -18.56
CA PRO A 76 -6.31 -7.16 -18.76
C PRO A 76 -5.84 -5.74 -19.08
N LEU A 77 -4.77 -5.26 -18.42
CA LEU A 77 -4.23 -3.93 -18.70
C LEU A 77 -3.68 -3.82 -20.13
N GLY A 78 -3.01 -4.86 -20.62
CA GLY A 78 -2.55 -4.92 -22.01
C GLY A 78 -3.68 -4.89 -23.01
N ALA A 79 -4.80 -5.57 -22.74
CA ALA A 79 -6.00 -5.52 -23.58
C ALA A 79 -6.63 -4.12 -23.58
N ILE A 80 -6.68 -3.46 -22.42
CA ILE A 80 -7.16 -2.07 -22.29
C ILE A 80 -6.25 -1.11 -23.06
N ASP A 81 -4.93 -1.25 -22.91
CA ASP A 81 -3.96 -0.45 -23.66
C ASP A 81 -4.12 -0.59 -25.17
N GLY A 82 -4.33 -1.82 -25.65
CA GLY A 82 -4.63 -2.08 -27.06
C GLY A 82 -5.88 -1.33 -27.53
N ALA A 83 -6.97 -1.40 -26.77
CA ALA A 83 -8.22 -0.70 -27.09
C ALA A 83 -8.06 0.83 -27.08
N ILE A 84 -7.31 1.38 -26.10
CA ILE A 84 -7.01 2.80 -26.04
C ILE A 84 -6.16 3.22 -27.24
N ALA A 85 -5.09 2.48 -27.52
CA ALA A 85 -4.19 2.77 -28.65
C ALA A 85 -4.92 2.73 -29.99
N ASP A 86 -5.80 1.75 -30.20
CA ASP A 86 -6.62 1.66 -31.40
C ASP A 86 -7.61 2.84 -31.54
N THR A 87 -8.21 3.26 -30.44
CA THR A 87 -9.13 4.41 -30.42
C THR A 87 -8.40 5.70 -30.78
N ILE A 88 -7.24 5.94 -30.15
CA ILE A 88 -6.42 7.13 -30.43
C ILE A 88 -5.90 7.10 -31.87
N ARG A 89 -5.42 5.95 -32.35
CA ARG A 89 -4.95 5.79 -33.73
C ARG A 89 -6.04 6.11 -34.76
N ARG A 90 -7.28 5.68 -34.52
CA ARG A 90 -8.43 5.98 -35.39
C ARG A 90 -8.78 7.47 -35.36
N ALA A 91 -8.64 8.14 -34.22
CA ALA A 91 -8.98 9.54 -34.05
C ALA A 91 -7.89 10.52 -34.54
N THR A 92 -6.60 10.17 -34.35
CA THR A 92 -5.47 11.09 -34.56
C THR A 92 -4.48 10.62 -35.61
N GLY A 93 -4.58 9.39 -36.11
CA GLY A 93 -3.61 8.77 -37.02
C GLY A 93 -2.29 8.37 -36.35
N THR A 94 -2.11 8.63 -35.05
CA THR A 94 -0.88 8.32 -34.29
C THR A 94 -1.12 7.21 -33.27
N SER A 95 -0.09 6.37 -33.03
CA SER A 95 -0.14 5.35 -31.98
C SER A 95 0.55 5.87 -30.71
N PRO A 96 -0.15 5.97 -29.59
CA PRO A 96 0.45 6.46 -28.35
C PRO A 96 1.37 5.42 -27.66
N GLY A 97 1.45 4.18 -28.17
CA GLY A 97 2.10 3.06 -27.50
C GLY A 97 1.29 2.55 -26.30
N LEU A 98 1.99 2.01 -25.30
CA LEU A 98 1.39 1.54 -24.05
C LEU A 98 1.14 2.73 -23.11
N VAL A 99 -0.07 2.86 -22.59
CA VAL A 99 -0.49 3.98 -21.73
C VAL A 99 -0.52 3.57 -20.26
N LEU A 100 -0.90 2.34 -19.97
CA LEU A 100 -1.03 1.79 -18.62
C LEU A 100 0.08 0.79 -18.30
N THR A 101 0.27 -0.22 -19.13
CA THR A 101 1.32 -1.24 -18.96
C THR A 101 2.71 -0.61 -19.07
N GLY A 102 3.63 -1.04 -18.21
CA GLY A 102 4.97 -0.46 -18.14
C GLY A 102 5.01 0.94 -17.49
N THR A 103 3.96 1.31 -16.73
CA THR A 103 3.92 2.54 -15.95
C THR A 103 3.83 2.27 -14.46
N THR A 104 4.12 3.28 -13.63
CA THR A 104 3.93 3.20 -12.17
C THR A 104 2.46 3.03 -11.79
N VAL A 105 1.52 3.38 -12.67
CA VAL A 105 0.08 3.20 -12.45
C VAL A 105 -0.29 1.72 -12.42
N ALA A 106 0.20 0.92 -13.38
CA ALA A 106 -0.01 -0.53 -13.39
C ALA A 106 0.55 -1.19 -12.13
N LEU A 107 1.75 -0.76 -11.71
CA LEU A 107 2.38 -1.27 -10.52
C LEU A 107 1.61 -0.92 -9.24
N ILE A 108 1.16 0.34 -9.10
CA ILE A 108 0.32 0.78 -7.98
C ILE A 108 -1.00 0.00 -7.97
N TYR A 109 -1.63 -0.22 -9.12
CA TYR A 109 -2.85 -1.00 -9.22
C TYR A 109 -2.66 -2.44 -8.72
N ALA A 110 -1.58 -3.10 -9.14
CA ALA A 110 -1.23 -4.44 -8.64
C ALA A 110 -1.03 -4.46 -7.11
N TYR A 111 -0.40 -3.43 -6.56
CA TYR A 111 -0.25 -3.29 -5.12
C TYR A 111 -1.61 -3.09 -4.41
N GLN A 112 -2.56 -2.36 -5.02
CA GLN A 112 -3.91 -2.26 -4.45
C GLN A 112 -4.59 -3.62 -4.38
N VAL A 113 -4.56 -4.40 -5.47
CA VAL A 113 -5.14 -5.74 -5.50
C VAL A 113 -4.51 -6.65 -4.44
N ARG A 114 -3.17 -6.56 -4.25
CA ARG A 114 -2.43 -7.41 -3.34
C ARG A 114 -2.60 -7.00 -1.87
N TYR A 115 -2.44 -5.70 -1.58
CA TYR A 115 -2.32 -5.22 -0.18
C TYR A 115 -3.59 -4.63 0.40
N PHE A 116 -4.69 -4.58 -0.36
CA PHE A 116 -5.99 -4.16 0.16
C PHE A 116 -6.39 -4.95 1.41
N ALA A 117 -6.17 -6.26 1.42
CA ALA A 117 -6.49 -7.11 2.57
C ALA A 117 -5.76 -6.70 3.85
N VAL A 118 -4.49 -6.30 3.74
CA VAL A 118 -3.68 -5.84 4.88
C VAL A 118 -4.26 -4.56 5.45
N ALA A 119 -4.60 -3.60 4.58
CA ALA A 119 -5.25 -2.36 4.97
C ALA A 119 -6.63 -2.61 5.59
N TRP A 120 -7.45 -3.44 4.95
CA TRP A 120 -8.78 -3.82 5.43
C TRP A 120 -8.73 -4.42 6.83
N ASN A 121 -7.93 -5.46 7.02
CA ASN A 121 -7.80 -6.17 8.30
C ASN A 121 -7.31 -5.29 9.45
N GLY A 122 -6.58 -4.23 9.15
CA GLY A 122 -6.17 -3.26 10.16
C GLY A 122 -7.22 -2.21 10.48
N ILE A 123 -8.11 -1.88 9.53
CA ILE A 123 -9.12 -0.81 9.68
C ILE A 123 -10.46 -1.35 10.20
N GLU A 124 -10.91 -2.50 9.73
CA GLU A 124 -12.21 -3.08 10.10
C GLU A 124 -12.40 -3.22 11.61
N PRO A 125 -11.44 -3.73 12.42
CA PRO A 125 -11.58 -3.80 13.88
C PRO A 125 -11.66 -2.42 14.53
N GLY A 126 -11.05 -1.40 13.91
CA GLY A 126 -11.18 -0.01 14.36
C GLY A 126 -12.60 0.49 14.25
N PHE A 127 -13.25 0.20 13.13
CA PHE A 127 -14.66 0.54 12.91
C PHE A 127 -15.62 -0.24 13.81
N ALA A 128 -15.33 -1.50 14.10
CA ALA A 128 -16.15 -2.33 14.97
C ALA A 128 -16.28 -1.76 16.42
N ARG A 129 -15.33 -0.93 16.84
CA ARG A 129 -15.36 -0.25 18.15
C ARG A 129 -16.27 0.98 18.17
N ILE A 130 -16.67 1.50 17.01
CA ILE A 130 -17.55 2.64 16.91
C ILE A 130 -19.00 2.15 16.96
N THR A 131 -19.65 2.35 18.09
CA THR A 131 -21.01 1.84 18.34
C THR A 131 -22.07 2.60 17.55
N PRO A 132 -23.22 1.99 17.21
CA PRO A 132 -24.35 2.69 16.59
C PRO A 132 -24.88 3.85 17.44
N ALA A 133 -24.70 3.82 18.76
CA ALA A 133 -25.08 4.89 19.66
C ALA A 133 -24.28 6.18 19.39
N MET A 134 -23.01 6.08 19.02
CA MET A 134 -22.21 7.26 18.64
C MET A 134 -22.77 7.92 17.36
N ASP A 135 -23.20 7.11 16.39
CA ASP A 135 -23.84 7.62 15.17
C ASP A 135 -25.20 8.27 15.47
N ALA A 136 -25.98 7.68 16.38
CA ALA A 136 -27.25 8.23 16.81
C ALA A 136 -27.06 9.58 17.53
N ALA A 137 -26.09 9.67 18.44
CA ALA A 137 -25.75 10.91 19.14
C ALA A 137 -25.27 12.00 18.16
N ALA A 138 -24.43 11.66 17.18
CA ALA A 138 -24.03 12.64 16.17
C ALA A 138 -25.20 13.18 15.35
N ARG A 139 -26.15 12.29 14.97
CA ARG A 139 -27.37 12.71 14.25
C ARG A 139 -28.29 13.59 15.10
N SER A 140 -28.49 13.28 16.38
CA SER A 140 -29.31 14.12 17.27
C SER A 140 -28.70 15.51 17.49
N LEU A 141 -27.35 15.63 17.33
CA LEU A 141 -26.65 16.91 17.32
C LEU A 141 -26.62 17.60 15.94
N GLY A 142 -27.43 17.12 14.98
CA GLY A 142 -27.55 17.72 13.65
C GLY A 142 -26.40 17.37 12.68
N CYS A 143 -25.52 16.39 13.00
CA CYS A 143 -24.47 15.99 12.08
C CYS A 143 -25.03 15.13 10.94
N GLY A 144 -24.84 15.57 9.70
CA GLY A 144 -25.03 14.71 8.52
C GLY A 144 -23.92 13.68 8.37
N THR A 145 -24.06 12.75 7.41
CA THR A 145 -23.15 11.61 7.19
C THR A 145 -21.67 12.02 7.08
N ALA A 146 -21.35 13.02 6.26
CA ALA A 146 -19.99 13.52 6.08
C ALA A 146 -19.42 14.19 7.35
N ALA A 147 -20.26 14.93 8.10
CA ALA A 147 -19.86 15.55 9.36
C ALA A 147 -19.59 14.48 10.43
N THR A 148 -20.43 13.45 10.53
CA THR A 148 -20.23 12.29 11.42
C THR A 148 -18.94 11.57 11.09
N PHE A 149 -18.68 11.31 9.80
CA PHE A 149 -17.42 10.70 9.40
C PHE A 149 -16.23 11.53 9.87
N ARG A 150 -16.19 12.82 9.52
CA ARG A 150 -15.04 13.69 9.81
C ARG A 150 -14.83 13.96 11.31
N ARG A 151 -15.93 14.13 12.08
CA ARG A 151 -15.86 14.53 13.50
C ARG A 151 -15.78 13.35 14.47
N VAL A 152 -16.35 12.19 14.10
CA VAL A 152 -16.44 11.01 14.98
C VAL A 152 -15.57 9.88 14.46
N HIS A 153 -15.80 9.40 13.21
CA HIS A 153 -15.15 8.21 12.72
C HIS A 153 -13.67 8.43 12.42
N ALA A 154 -13.32 9.46 11.66
CA ALA A 154 -11.95 9.70 11.24
C ALA A 154 -10.96 9.86 12.43
N PRO A 155 -11.25 10.61 13.50
CA PRO A 155 -10.37 10.69 14.66
C PRO A 155 -10.22 9.36 15.39
N LEU A 156 -11.29 8.58 15.51
CA LEU A 156 -11.26 7.27 16.19
C LEU A 156 -10.50 6.23 15.37
N LEU A 157 -10.56 6.32 14.03
CA LEU A 157 -9.87 5.43 13.11
C LEU A 157 -8.41 5.81 12.87
N ALA A 158 -8.01 7.03 13.20
CA ALA A 158 -6.68 7.55 12.85
C ALA A 158 -5.54 6.61 13.26
N ARG A 159 -5.63 5.98 14.45
CA ARG A 159 -4.61 5.03 14.91
C ARG A 159 -4.59 3.74 14.10
N SER A 160 -5.76 3.17 13.81
CA SER A 160 -5.89 1.96 12.99
C SER A 160 -5.42 2.24 11.56
N ALA A 161 -5.80 3.40 11.01
CA ALA A 161 -5.37 3.84 9.70
C ALA A 161 -3.84 4.05 9.63
N ALA A 162 -3.25 4.70 10.63
CA ALA A 162 -1.79 4.87 10.70
C ALA A 162 -1.06 3.52 10.82
N ALA A 163 -1.56 2.60 11.65
CA ALA A 163 -0.99 1.27 11.77
C ALA A 163 -1.07 0.48 10.46
N SER A 164 -2.23 0.50 9.80
CA SER A 164 -2.44 -0.16 8.50
C SER A 164 -1.55 0.45 7.42
N LEU A 165 -1.41 1.79 7.40
CA LEU A 165 -0.55 2.48 6.46
C LEU A 165 0.91 2.03 6.60
N LEU A 166 1.41 1.95 7.83
CA LEU A 166 2.78 1.52 8.10
C LEU A 166 2.99 0.04 7.72
N LEU A 167 2.01 -0.84 7.98
CA LEU A 167 2.10 -2.26 7.59
C LEU A 167 2.14 -2.41 6.07
N VAL A 168 1.20 -1.78 5.35
CA VAL A 168 1.19 -1.83 3.88
C VAL A 168 2.45 -1.20 3.30
N PHE A 169 2.94 -0.09 3.87
CA PHE A 169 4.17 0.55 3.44
C PHE A 169 5.37 -0.41 3.52
N VAL A 170 5.53 -1.10 4.64
CA VAL A 170 6.63 -2.09 4.80
C VAL A 170 6.47 -3.26 3.84
N ASP A 171 5.24 -3.74 3.62
CA ASP A 171 4.98 -4.82 2.69
C ASP A 171 5.30 -4.44 1.24
N VAL A 172 4.96 -3.24 0.82
CA VAL A 172 5.30 -2.72 -0.52
C VAL A 172 6.80 -2.50 -0.67
N MET A 173 7.49 -1.99 0.36
CA MET A 173 8.94 -1.76 0.34
C MET A 173 9.75 -3.03 0.01
N LYS A 174 9.29 -4.18 0.45
CA LYS A 174 9.94 -5.48 0.21
C LYS A 174 9.34 -6.26 -0.96
N GLU A 175 8.32 -5.69 -1.64
CA GLU A 175 7.64 -6.40 -2.73
C GLU A 175 8.57 -6.53 -3.94
N LEU A 176 8.87 -7.77 -4.30
CA LEU A 176 9.76 -8.10 -5.41
C LEU A 176 9.02 -8.71 -6.62
N PRO A 177 8.21 -9.78 -6.47
CA PRO A 177 7.65 -10.53 -7.59
C PRO A 177 6.79 -9.69 -8.55
N ALA A 178 5.83 -8.92 -8.01
CA ALA A 178 4.98 -8.07 -8.83
C ALA A 178 5.77 -6.88 -9.41
N THR A 179 6.72 -6.34 -8.64
CA THR A 179 7.56 -5.23 -9.07
C THR A 179 8.43 -5.62 -10.27
N LEU A 180 9.06 -6.80 -10.25
CA LEU A 180 9.91 -7.28 -11.36
C LEU A 180 9.14 -7.37 -12.68
N VAL A 181 7.85 -7.77 -12.63
CA VAL A 181 7.03 -7.98 -13.83
C VAL A 181 6.42 -6.68 -14.34
N LEU A 182 6.00 -5.78 -13.45
CA LEU A 182 5.16 -4.63 -13.80
C LEU A 182 5.89 -3.28 -13.76
N ARG A 183 7.12 -3.23 -13.26
CA ARG A 183 7.86 -1.96 -13.15
C ARG A 183 8.10 -1.32 -14.52
N PRO A 184 8.07 0.01 -14.61
CA PRO A 184 8.51 0.73 -15.80
C PRO A 184 9.98 0.46 -16.13
N PHE A 185 10.33 0.69 -17.40
CA PHE A 185 11.75 0.73 -17.79
C PHE A 185 12.51 1.79 -16.98
N ASN A 186 13.73 1.48 -16.57
CA ASN A 186 14.59 2.35 -15.77
C ASN A 186 13.99 2.75 -14.41
N PHE A 187 13.03 1.96 -13.90
CA PHE A 187 12.47 2.16 -12.58
C PHE A 187 12.88 1.00 -11.67
N ASP A 188 13.97 1.21 -10.94
CA ASP A 188 14.47 0.25 -9.98
C ASP A 188 14.08 0.64 -8.56
N THR A 189 13.82 -0.38 -7.73
CA THR A 189 13.59 -0.27 -6.30
C THR A 189 14.71 -0.93 -5.54
N LEU A 190 14.83 -0.68 -4.24
CA LEU A 190 15.79 -1.38 -3.39
C LEU A 190 15.63 -2.90 -3.47
N ALA A 191 14.39 -3.40 -3.52
CA ALA A 191 14.11 -4.84 -3.61
C ALA A 191 14.57 -5.44 -4.95
N THR A 192 14.31 -4.74 -6.07
CA THR A 192 14.73 -5.21 -7.39
C THR A 192 16.24 -5.19 -7.56
N GLN A 193 16.93 -4.21 -6.99
CA GLN A 193 18.39 -4.12 -7.04
C GLN A 193 19.06 -5.13 -6.11
N ALA A 194 18.55 -5.32 -4.90
CA ALA A 194 19.02 -6.38 -4.02
C ALA A 194 18.95 -7.75 -4.71
N TYR A 195 17.83 -8.03 -5.38
CA TYR A 195 17.65 -9.25 -6.15
C TYR A 195 18.62 -9.35 -7.35
N SER A 196 18.81 -8.27 -8.11
CA SER A 196 19.71 -8.26 -9.26
C SER A 196 21.14 -8.54 -8.84
N PHE A 197 21.63 -7.89 -7.78
CA PHE A 197 22.97 -8.17 -7.25
C PHE A 197 23.10 -9.59 -6.71
N ALA A 198 22.08 -10.09 -6.00
CA ALA A 198 22.11 -11.46 -5.47
C ALA A 198 22.12 -12.50 -6.59
N ARG A 199 21.34 -12.29 -7.66
CA ARG A 199 21.31 -13.17 -8.85
C ARG A 199 22.64 -13.18 -9.59
N ASP A 200 23.34 -12.05 -9.61
CA ASP A 200 24.64 -11.90 -10.26
C ASP A 200 25.81 -12.29 -9.31
N GLU A 201 25.51 -12.98 -8.19
CA GLU A 201 26.44 -13.44 -7.17
C GLU A 201 27.24 -12.32 -6.45
N ARG A 202 26.80 -11.08 -6.58
CA ARG A 202 27.38 -9.89 -5.97
C ARG A 202 26.78 -9.64 -4.58
N LEU A 203 27.03 -10.56 -3.66
CA LEU A 203 26.37 -10.56 -2.33
C LEU A 203 26.74 -9.35 -1.46
N ALA A 204 27.99 -8.87 -1.59
CA ALA A 204 28.43 -7.68 -0.86
C ALA A 204 27.62 -6.43 -1.25
N GLU A 205 27.39 -6.24 -2.55
CA GLU A 205 26.57 -5.12 -3.04
C GLU A 205 25.09 -5.31 -2.77
N ALA A 206 24.58 -6.55 -2.78
CA ALA A 206 23.20 -6.89 -2.42
C ALA A 206 22.90 -6.56 -0.95
N ALA A 207 23.89 -6.60 -0.07
CA ALA A 207 23.72 -6.33 1.36
C ALA A 207 23.24 -4.88 1.62
N VAL A 208 23.73 -3.90 0.87
CA VAL A 208 23.43 -2.49 1.09
C VAL A 208 21.93 -2.18 0.90
N PRO A 209 21.30 -2.47 -0.27
CA PRO A 209 19.88 -2.24 -0.44
C PRO A 209 19.02 -3.12 0.48
N SER A 210 19.46 -4.35 0.80
CA SER A 210 18.75 -5.24 1.72
C SER A 210 18.72 -4.67 3.14
N LEU A 211 19.83 -4.19 3.65
CA LEU A 211 19.91 -3.53 4.97
C LEU A 211 19.08 -2.24 5.01
N ALA A 212 19.05 -1.48 3.92
CA ALA A 212 18.21 -0.29 3.82
C ALA A 212 16.72 -0.64 3.94
N ILE A 213 16.24 -1.69 3.27
CA ILE A 213 14.84 -2.18 3.40
C ILE A 213 14.55 -2.56 4.85
N VAL A 214 15.44 -3.31 5.50
CA VAL A 214 15.29 -3.71 6.90
C VAL A 214 15.25 -2.50 7.83
N ALA A 215 16.17 -1.54 7.66
CA ALA A 215 16.23 -0.34 8.48
C ALA A 215 14.95 0.49 8.37
N VAL A 216 14.47 0.74 7.14
CA VAL A 216 13.22 1.46 6.89
C VAL A 216 12.01 0.69 7.43
N GLY A 217 12.00 -0.64 7.32
CA GLY A 217 10.92 -1.48 7.84
C GLY A 217 10.86 -1.55 9.37
N LEU A 218 12.01 -1.45 10.06
CA LEU A 218 12.07 -1.45 11.52
C LEU A 218 11.47 -0.18 12.16
N ILE A 219 11.61 0.97 11.51
CA ILE A 219 11.11 2.26 12.03
C ILE A 219 9.61 2.19 12.35
N PRO A 220 8.72 1.79 11.42
CA PRO A 220 7.30 1.63 11.68
C PRO A 220 6.98 0.62 12.79
N ILE A 221 7.67 -0.52 12.80
CA ILE A 221 7.47 -1.58 13.79
C ILE A 221 7.79 -1.07 15.19
N ILE A 222 8.93 -0.39 15.34
CA ILE A 222 9.34 0.22 16.62
C ILE A 222 8.35 1.31 17.04
N ALA A 223 7.89 2.14 16.11
CA ALA A 223 6.91 3.19 16.39
C ALA A 223 5.58 2.59 16.90
N LEU A 224 5.07 1.54 16.26
CA LEU A 224 3.86 0.83 16.67
C LEU A 224 4.04 0.15 18.03
N ALA A 225 5.16 -0.53 18.27
CA ALA A 225 5.46 -1.18 19.53
C ALA A 225 5.52 -0.19 20.69
N ARG A 226 6.14 0.98 20.50
CA ARG A 226 6.19 2.06 21.49
C ARG A 226 4.81 2.67 21.77
N ALA A 227 4.00 2.87 20.72
CA ALA A 227 2.64 3.40 20.84
C ALA A 227 1.70 2.45 21.61
N SER A 228 1.87 1.12 21.47
CA SER A 228 1.09 0.13 22.22
C SER A 228 1.52 0.02 23.68
N ARG A 229 2.83 0.09 24.00
CA ARG A 229 3.34 -0.01 25.39
C ARG A 229 2.88 1.15 26.28
N ARG A 230 2.75 2.36 25.72
CA ARG A 230 2.26 3.53 26.48
C ARG A 230 0.82 3.37 26.99
N ARG A 231 0.04 2.44 26.43
CA ARG A 231 -1.34 2.15 26.86
C ARG A 231 -1.42 1.18 28.04
N THR A 232 -0.50 0.23 28.15
CA THR A 232 -0.52 -0.79 29.22
C THR A 232 0.01 -0.23 30.55
N GLY A 233 0.82 0.83 30.49
CA GLY A 233 1.38 1.50 31.68
C GLY A 233 0.47 2.56 32.33
N SER A 234 -0.71 2.85 31.78
CA SER A 234 -1.60 3.90 32.30
C SER A 234 -2.88 3.34 32.97
N ASP A 235 -2.94 2.03 33.25
CA ASP A 235 -4.04 1.45 34.04
C ASP A 235 -3.59 1.24 35.49
N PRO A 236 -3.85 2.20 36.40
CA PRO A 236 -3.48 2.10 37.80
C PRO A 236 -4.36 1.07 38.57
N ALA A 237 -5.38 0.49 37.95
CA ALA A 237 -6.23 -0.53 38.55
C ALA A 237 -5.59 -1.91 38.57
N ALA A 238 -4.74 -2.25 37.56
CA ALA A 238 -4.04 -3.53 37.50
C ALA A 238 -2.92 -3.66 38.54
N ALA A 239 -2.35 -2.54 39.01
CA ALA A 239 -1.28 -2.52 40.02
C ALA A 239 -1.79 -2.70 41.46
N ARG A 240 -3.10 -2.75 41.70
CA ARG A 240 -3.70 -2.92 43.04
C ARG A 240 -4.25 -4.35 43.29
N MET A 241 -4.12 -5.26 42.32
CA MET A 241 -4.58 -6.66 42.43
C MET A 241 -3.44 -7.69 42.38
N ALA A 242 -2.19 -7.27 42.37
CA ALA A 242 -0.99 -8.10 42.54
C ALA A 242 -0.29 -7.74 43.85
#